data_c8cc1b71c0fd272ec7aca2616038c17b
#
_entry.id   c8cc1b71c0fd272ec7aca2616038c17b
#
_cell.length_a   1.000
_cell.length_b   1.000
_cell.length_c   1.000
_cell.angle_alpha   90.00
_cell.angle_beta   90.00
_cell.angle_gamma   90.00
#
_symmetry.space_group_name_H-M   'P 1'
#
loop_
_entity.id
_entity.type
_entity.pdbx_description
1 polymer ?
#
loop_
_entity_poly.entity_id
_entity_poly.type
_entity_poly.pdbx_seq_one_letter_code
_entity_poly.pdbx_strand_id
1 'polypeptide(L)'
;DKGCQHILCIRGNSKLKMPGNNRSQAYIQEMEKVGLPQMILEVPFIMENVEKQKLIYDMLNAHPEIDGIFAGDDSLAVIALHVARQKGINIPKDLKIIGVDGTKQILGFVPELTTIQQPVKQIAKVAVDKLIDLIEGKTAESCMDLPVKLLEGQTT
;
A
#
# COMPACT_ATOMS: atom_id res chain seq x y z
N ASP A 1 -3.09 14.84 4.99
CA ASP A 1 -3.12 15.92 4.01
C ASP A 1 -1.74 16.58 3.93
N LYS A 2 -0.89 16.03 3.05
CA LYS A 2 0.54 16.40 2.96
C LYS A 2 0.85 17.22 1.69
N GLY A 3 -0.18 17.68 0.95
CA GLY A 3 -0.08 18.60 -0.19
C GLY A 3 0.41 17.98 -1.50
N CYS A 4 0.47 16.64 -1.64
CA CYS A 4 0.84 16.00 -2.91
C CYS A 4 -0.21 16.26 -4.00
N GLN A 5 0.23 16.45 -5.23
CA GLN A 5 -0.61 16.70 -6.41
C GLN A 5 -0.51 15.58 -7.46
N HIS A 6 0.59 14.86 -7.52
CA HIS A 6 0.85 13.78 -8.47
C HIS A 6 1.19 12.50 -7.72
N ILE A 7 0.15 11.78 -7.32
CA ILE A 7 0.30 10.60 -6.49
C ILE A 7 0.27 9.34 -7.37
N LEU A 8 1.36 8.59 -7.36
CA LEU A 8 1.46 7.29 -8.02
C LEU A 8 0.90 6.18 -7.10
N CYS A 9 -0.10 5.45 -7.57
CA CYS A 9 -0.52 4.19 -6.94
C CYS A 9 0.27 3.03 -7.53
N ILE A 10 1.05 2.33 -6.71
CA ILE A 10 1.73 1.09 -7.12
C ILE A 10 0.94 -0.09 -6.57
N ARG A 11 0.45 -0.97 -7.45
CA ARG A 11 -0.34 -2.13 -7.05
C ARG A 11 0.16 -3.43 -7.67
N GLY A 12 -0.05 -4.53 -6.96
CA GLY A 12 0.14 -5.86 -7.54
C GLY A 12 -0.91 -6.13 -8.62
N ASN A 13 -0.49 -6.65 -9.78
CA ASN A 13 -1.40 -7.14 -10.82
C ASN A 13 -1.64 -8.64 -10.61
N SER A 14 -2.89 -9.02 -10.35
CA SER A 14 -3.34 -10.40 -10.26
C SER A 14 -4.69 -10.54 -10.96
N LYS A 15 -4.87 -11.65 -11.71
CA LYS A 15 -6.18 -12.02 -12.27
C LYS A 15 -7.19 -12.40 -11.20
N LEU A 16 -6.72 -12.65 -9.98
CA LEU A 16 -7.57 -12.98 -8.83
C LEU A 16 -8.08 -11.71 -8.16
N LYS A 17 -9.27 -11.78 -7.54
CA LYS A 17 -9.74 -10.71 -6.67
C LYS A 17 -8.87 -10.66 -5.41
N MET A 18 -7.95 -9.72 -5.36
CA MET A 18 -7.05 -9.52 -4.23
C MET A 18 -7.50 -8.30 -3.42
N PRO A 19 -7.23 -8.26 -2.10
CA PRO A 19 -7.50 -7.07 -1.28
C PRO A 19 -6.86 -5.78 -1.83
N GLY A 20 -5.72 -5.88 -2.52
CA GLY A 20 -5.08 -4.77 -3.21
C GLY A 20 -5.94 -4.10 -4.28
N ASN A 21 -6.91 -4.83 -4.88
CA ASN A 21 -7.83 -4.25 -5.85
C ASN A 21 -8.78 -3.23 -5.19
N ASN A 22 -9.25 -3.50 -3.99
CA ASN A 22 -10.09 -2.56 -3.23
C ASN A 22 -9.28 -1.32 -2.81
N ARG A 23 -8.00 -1.49 -2.45
CA ARG A 23 -7.10 -0.38 -2.10
C ARG A 23 -6.90 0.57 -3.28
N SER A 24 -6.63 0.03 -4.47
CA SER A 24 -6.47 0.85 -5.68
C SER A 24 -7.80 1.46 -6.15
N GLN A 25 -8.93 0.79 -5.94
CA GLN A 25 -10.24 1.39 -6.23
C GLN A 25 -10.53 2.57 -5.31
N ALA A 26 -10.20 2.47 -4.03
CA ALA A 26 -10.33 3.59 -3.09
C ALA A 26 -9.41 4.76 -3.48
N TYR A 27 -8.17 4.47 -3.91
CA TYR A 27 -7.28 5.52 -4.46
C TYR A 27 -7.91 6.24 -5.64
N ILE A 28 -8.46 5.51 -6.64
CA ILE A 28 -9.12 6.09 -7.81
C ILE A 28 -10.26 7.02 -7.38
N GLN A 29 -11.14 6.55 -6.49
CA GLN A 29 -12.28 7.32 -6.00
C GLN A 29 -11.85 8.61 -5.28
N GLU A 30 -10.82 8.55 -4.44
CA GLU A 30 -10.32 9.74 -3.75
C GLU A 30 -9.63 10.72 -4.70
N MET A 31 -8.87 10.25 -5.70
CA MET A 31 -8.28 11.13 -6.71
C MET A 31 -9.36 11.84 -7.55
N GLU A 32 -10.41 11.11 -7.98
CA GLU A 32 -11.56 11.69 -8.68
C GLU A 32 -12.28 12.75 -7.84
N LYS A 33 -12.53 12.44 -6.58
CA LYS A 33 -13.22 13.34 -5.65
C LYS A 33 -12.50 14.68 -5.45
N VAL A 34 -11.17 14.67 -5.44
CA VAL A 34 -10.35 15.88 -5.28
C VAL A 34 -9.89 16.49 -6.60
N GLY A 35 -10.24 15.90 -7.74
CA GLY A 35 -9.90 16.39 -9.08
C GLY A 35 -8.43 16.27 -9.44
N LEU A 36 -7.69 15.32 -8.84
CA LEU A 36 -6.29 15.06 -9.14
C LEU A 36 -6.11 13.95 -10.18
N PRO A 37 -5.02 13.96 -10.97
CA PRO A 37 -4.75 12.95 -11.98
C PRO A 37 -4.52 11.57 -11.34
N GLN A 38 -5.05 10.53 -11.98
CA GLN A 38 -4.82 9.14 -11.58
C GLN A 38 -3.57 8.62 -12.27
N MET A 39 -2.63 8.12 -11.47
CA MET A 39 -1.39 7.50 -11.95
C MET A 39 -1.26 6.12 -11.32
N ILE A 40 -1.28 5.05 -12.12
CA ILE A 40 -1.26 3.67 -11.63
C ILE A 40 -0.13 2.91 -12.30
N LEU A 41 0.74 2.31 -11.48
CA LEU A 41 1.74 1.33 -11.91
C LEU A 41 1.31 -0.06 -11.46
N GLU A 42 1.02 -0.93 -12.43
CA GLU A 42 0.75 -2.33 -12.16
C GLU A 42 2.04 -3.15 -12.17
N VAL A 43 2.28 -3.84 -11.07
CA VAL A 43 3.44 -4.72 -10.91
C VAL A 43 2.95 -6.16 -10.85
N PRO A 44 3.39 -7.07 -11.75
CA PRO A 44 3.02 -8.47 -11.67
C PRO A 44 3.36 -9.08 -10.30
N PHE A 45 2.42 -9.86 -9.76
CA PHE A 45 2.60 -10.46 -8.43
C PHE A 45 3.85 -11.36 -8.38
N ILE A 46 4.01 -12.18 -9.44
CA ILE A 46 5.18 -13.05 -9.62
C ILE A 46 6.19 -12.29 -10.48
N MET A 47 7.00 -11.44 -9.85
CA MET A 47 8.06 -10.69 -10.48
C MET A 47 9.21 -10.54 -9.49
N GLU A 48 10.43 -10.68 -9.96
CA GLU A 48 11.62 -10.49 -9.12
C GLU A 48 11.76 -9.03 -8.65
N ASN A 49 12.34 -8.85 -7.46
CA ASN A 49 12.46 -7.50 -6.89
C ASN A 49 13.29 -6.54 -7.77
N VAL A 50 14.29 -7.06 -8.47
CA VAL A 50 15.11 -6.25 -9.39
C VAL A 50 14.28 -5.71 -10.55
N GLU A 51 13.37 -6.52 -11.08
CA GLU A 51 12.47 -6.10 -12.16
C GLU A 51 11.44 -5.08 -11.66
N LYS A 52 10.91 -5.28 -10.44
CA LYS A 52 10.03 -4.30 -9.77
C LYS A 52 10.72 -2.96 -9.58
N GLN A 53 11.99 -2.99 -9.11
CA GLN A 53 12.81 -1.78 -8.99
C GLN A 53 12.95 -1.05 -10.32
N LYS A 54 13.22 -1.80 -11.41
CA LYS A 54 13.35 -1.24 -12.75
C LYS A 54 12.06 -0.56 -13.20
N LEU A 55 10.89 -1.19 -13.01
CA LEU A 55 9.59 -0.59 -13.37
C LEU A 55 9.34 0.72 -12.62
N ILE A 56 9.61 0.74 -11.31
CA ILE A 56 9.44 1.94 -10.49
C ILE A 56 10.45 3.03 -10.90
N TYR A 57 11.69 2.64 -11.17
CA TYR A 57 12.73 3.55 -11.64
C TYR A 57 12.34 4.21 -12.97
N ASP A 58 11.89 3.42 -13.94
CA ASP A 58 11.46 3.89 -15.25
C ASP A 58 10.23 4.82 -15.13
N MET A 59 9.28 4.48 -14.25
CA MET A 59 8.10 5.32 -13.96
C MET A 59 8.49 6.68 -13.38
N LEU A 60 9.38 6.71 -12.38
CA LEU A 60 9.88 7.96 -11.78
C LEU A 60 10.78 8.78 -12.72
N ASN A 61 11.36 8.17 -13.76
CA ASN A 61 12.07 8.90 -14.81
C ASN A 61 11.11 9.52 -15.83
N ALA A 62 10.08 8.79 -16.21
CA ALA A 62 9.09 9.24 -17.18
C ALA A 62 8.18 10.35 -16.59
N HIS A 63 8.00 10.36 -15.28
CA HIS A 63 7.09 11.22 -14.54
C HIS A 63 7.81 11.89 -13.37
N PRO A 64 8.71 12.87 -13.63
CA PRO A 64 9.45 13.57 -12.57
C PRO A 64 8.56 14.45 -11.70
N GLU A 65 7.32 14.71 -12.10
CA GLU A 65 6.30 15.43 -11.33
C GLU A 65 5.73 14.63 -10.15
N ILE A 66 5.94 13.31 -10.07
CA ILE A 66 5.44 12.47 -8.99
C ILE A 66 6.01 12.94 -7.65
N ASP A 67 5.13 13.38 -6.74
CA ASP A 67 5.43 13.90 -5.42
C ASP A 67 4.88 13.03 -4.28
N GLY A 68 4.10 11.98 -4.61
CA GLY A 68 3.58 11.01 -3.68
C GLY A 68 3.52 9.60 -4.26
N ILE A 69 3.74 8.58 -3.41
CA ILE A 69 3.53 7.16 -3.75
C ILE A 69 2.61 6.53 -2.70
N PHE A 70 1.48 5.99 -3.17
CA PHE A 70 0.64 5.06 -2.43
C PHE A 70 0.95 3.64 -2.90
N ALA A 71 1.68 2.89 -2.10
CA ALA A 71 2.02 1.51 -2.39
C ALA A 71 0.95 0.56 -1.83
N GLY A 72 0.50 -0.39 -2.65
CA GLY A 72 -0.54 -1.34 -2.29
C GLY A 72 -0.18 -2.30 -1.14
N ASP A 73 1.11 -2.44 -0.84
CA ASP A 73 1.65 -3.13 0.34
C ASP A 73 3.00 -2.54 0.75
N ASP A 74 3.47 -2.91 1.95
CA ASP A 74 4.74 -2.41 2.50
C ASP A 74 5.96 -2.89 1.71
N SER A 75 5.90 -4.06 1.06
CA SER A 75 7.01 -4.56 0.26
C SER A 75 7.25 -3.67 -0.96
N LEU A 76 6.18 -3.25 -1.63
CA LEU A 76 6.25 -2.30 -2.74
C LEU A 76 6.70 -0.90 -2.26
N ALA A 77 6.26 -0.47 -1.07
CA ALA A 77 6.70 0.78 -0.47
C ALA A 77 8.21 0.78 -0.20
N VAL A 78 8.75 -0.31 0.35
CA VAL A 78 10.20 -0.47 0.60
C VAL A 78 11.00 -0.45 -0.70
N ILE A 79 10.51 -1.12 -1.76
CA ILE A 79 11.15 -1.08 -3.07
C ILE A 79 11.14 0.34 -3.64
N ALA A 80 10.01 1.05 -3.56
CA ALA A 80 9.91 2.44 -4.01
C ALA A 80 10.85 3.37 -3.23
N LEU A 81 10.93 3.19 -1.91
CA LEU A 81 11.84 3.94 -1.04
C LEU A 81 13.31 3.71 -1.43
N HIS A 82 13.69 2.47 -1.72
CA HIS A 82 15.03 2.13 -2.19
C HIS A 82 15.36 2.79 -3.53
N VAL A 83 14.45 2.69 -4.51
CA VAL A 83 14.61 3.31 -5.83
C VAL A 83 14.73 4.84 -5.72
N ALA A 84 13.87 5.49 -4.92
CA ALA A 84 13.91 6.93 -4.73
C ALA A 84 15.25 7.40 -4.12
N ARG A 85 15.77 6.65 -3.13
CA ARG A 85 17.08 6.90 -2.53
C ARG A 85 18.22 6.74 -3.54
N GLN A 86 18.19 5.70 -4.37
CA GLN A 86 19.18 5.51 -5.45
C GLN A 86 19.17 6.66 -6.46
N LYS A 87 18.00 7.26 -6.70
CA LYS A 87 17.85 8.44 -7.58
C LYS A 87 18.25 9.75 -6.90
N GLY A 88 18.57 9.76 -5.61
CA GLY A 88 18.88 10.96 -4.85
C GLY A 88 17.66 11.85 -4.56
N ILE A 89 16.45 11.30 -4.65
CA ILE A 89 15.21 12.03 -4.34
C ILE A 89 15.10 12.18 -2.82
N ASN A 90 14.86 13.41 -2.33
CA ASN A 90 14.71 13.67 -0.90
C ASN A 90 13.34 13.21 -0.40
N ILE A 91 13.33 12.32 0.60
CA ILE A 91 12.14 11.83 1.26
C ILE A 91 12.12 12.36 2.70
N PRO A 92 11.04 12.95 3.17
CA PRO A 92 9.72 13.15 2.52
C PRO A 92 9.58 14.47 1.76
N LYS A 93 10.65 15.27 1.59
CA LYS A 93 10.57 16.64 1.09
C LYS A 93 10.03 16.69 -0.34
N ASP A 94 10.68 15.95 -1.26
CA ASP A 94 10.36 15.98 -2.69
C ASP A 94 9.43 14.83 -3.11
N LEU A 95 9.47 13.72 -2.37
CA LEU A 95 8.62 12.56 -2.60
C LEU A 95 8.17 11.96 -1.26
N LYS A 96 6.87 11.75 -1.10
CA LYS A 96 6.29 11.09 0.07
C LYS A 96 5.86 9.68 -0.29
N ILE A 97 6.06 8.73 0.63
CA ILE A 97 5.76 7.32 0.40
C ILE A 97 4.97 6.76 1.57
N ILE A 98 3.84 6.11 1.26
CA ILE A 98 3.02 5.39 2.23
C ILE A 98 2.80 3.95 1.77
N GLY A 99 2.93 3.01 2.70
CA GLY A 99 2.63 1.59 2.51
C GLY A 99 1.32 1.16 3.16
N VAL A 100 1.04 -0.12 3.05
CA VAL A 100 -0.08 -0.80 3.73
C VAL A 100 0.41 -2.15 4.22
N ASP A 101 -0.02 -2.56 5.37
CA ASP A 101 0.04 -3.77 6.15
C ASP A 101 0.61 -3.52 7.55
N GLY A 102 1.64 -2.71 7.72
CA GLY A 102 2.22 -2.33 9.01
C GLY A 102 2.76 -3.53 9.80
N THR A 103 3.39 -4.49 9.12
CA THR A 103 3.89 -5.70 9.77
C THR A 103 5.13 -5.42 10.60
N LYS A 104 5.26 -6.08 11.75
CA LYS A 104 6.44 -5.95 12.61
C LYS A 104 7.73 -6.32 11.89
N GLN A 105 7.66 -7.23 10.94
CA GLN A 105 8.82 -7.67 10.16
C GLN A 105 9.34 -6.51 9.31
N ILE A 106 8.50 -5.86 8.54
CA ILE A 106 8.90 -4.72 7.68
C ILE A 106 9.37 -3.54 8.54
N LEU A 107 8.59 -3.16 9.56
CA LEU A 107 8.93 -2.04 10.44
C LEU A 107 10.18 -2.29 11.29
N GLY A 108 10.57 -3.55 11.48
CA GLY A 108 11.85 -3.90 12.11
C GLY A 108 13.07 -3.59 11.24
N PHE A 109 12.91 -3.59 9.92
CA PHE A 109 13.98 -3.25 8.96
C PHE A 109 13.89 -1.81 8.45
N VAL A 110 12.69 -1.27 8.34
CA VAL A 110 12.41 0.09 7.80
C VAL A 110 11.46 0.82 8.76
N PRO A 111 11.92 1.17 9.97
CA PRO A 111 11.07 1.76 11.01
C PRO A 111 10.56 3.17 10.63
N GLU A 112 11.21 3.83 9.70
CA GLU A 112 10.82 5.14 9.18
C GLU A 112 9.63 5.10 8.21
N LEU A 113 9.18 3.91 7.76
CA LEU A 113 8.08 3.80 6.80
C LEU A 113 6.75 4.23 7.42
N THR A 114 6.09 5.20 6.80
CA THR A 114 4.67 5.48 7.07
C THR A 114 3.82 4.39 6.42
N THR A 115 2.92 3.78 7.18
CA THR A 115 2.09 2.68 6.68
C THR A 115 0.73 2.61 7.37
N ILE A 116 -0.24 2.03 6.66
CA ILE A 116 -1.55 1.69 7.21
C ILE A 116 -1.48 0.29 7.81
N GLN A 117 -1.47 0.22 9.15
CA GLN A 117 -1.40 -1.05 9.87
C GLN A 117 -2.76 -1.76 9.89
N GLN A 118 -2.76 -3.01 9.46
CA GLN A 118 -3.89 -3.92 9.60
C GLN A 118 -3.94 -4.53 11.01
N PRO A 119 -5.14 -4.72 11.60
CA PRO A 119 -5.30 -5.34 12.92
C PRO A 119 -5.24 -6.88 12.81
N VAL A 120 -4.12 -7.44 12.34
CA VAL A 120 -3.97 -8.87 11.97
C VAL A 120 -4.39 -9.82 13.10
N LYS A 121 -4.07 -9.50 14.36
CA LYS A 121 -4.49 -10.32 15.51
C LYS A 121 -6.01 -10.34 15.68
N GLN A 122 -6.66 -9.19 15.47
CA GLN A 122 -8.11 -9.09 15.56
C GLN A 122 -8.79 -9.80 14.39
N ILE A 123 -8.22 -9.65 13.18
CA ILE A 123 -8.68 -10.39 11.98
C ILE A 123 -8.64 -11.90 12.25
N ALA A 124 -7.51 -12.41 12.74
CA ALA A 124 -7.36 -13.83 13.05
C ALA A 124 -8.36 -14.31 14.11
N LYS A 125 -8.51 -13.53 15.21
CA LYS A 125 -9.47 -13.87 16.27
C LYS A 125 -10.91 -13.94 15.72
N VAL A 126 -11.36 -12.91 15.02
CA VAL A 126 -12.71 -12.84 14.46
C VAL A 126 -12.95 -13.97 13.46
N ALA A 127 -11.97 -14.30 12.62
CA ALA A 127 -12.09 -15.40 11.66
C ALA A 127 -12.29 -16.75 12.36
N VAL A 128 -11.52 -17.01 13.44
CA VAL A 128 -11.65 -18.24 14.23
C VAL A 128 -12.97 -18.29 14.97
N ASP A 129 -13.39 -17.21 15.62
CA ASP A 129 -14.67 -17.14 16.35
C ASP A 129 -15.84 -17.42 15.40
N LYS A 130 -15.85 -16.78 14.20
CA LYS A 130 -16.87 -17.03 13.18
C LYS A 130 -16.86 -18.47 12.65
N LEU A 131 -15.70 -19.06 12.46
CA LEU A 131 -15.58 -20.45 12.04
C LEU A 131 -16.19 -21.41 13.09
N ILE A 132 -15.92 -21.17 14.37
CA ILE A 132 -16.50 -21.95 15.49
C ILE A 132 -18.02 -21.80 15.49
N ASP A 133 -18.55 -20.59 15.36
CA ASP A 133 -20.01 -20.36 15.30
C ASP A 133 -20.66 -21.14 14.16
N LEU A 134 -20.03 -21.16 12.97
CA LEU A 134 -20.53 -21.93 11.83
C LEU A 134 -20.49 -23.44 12.08
N ILE A 135 -19.44 -23.96 12.72
CA ILE A 135 -19.32 -25.38 13.07
C ILE A 135 -20.43 -25.79 14.08
N GLU A 136 -20.76 -24.87 15.01
CA GLU A 136 -21.84 -25.09 15.99
C GLU A 136 -23.25 -24.85 15.43
N GLY A 137 -23.38 -24.59 14.12
CA GLY A 137 -24.67 -24.38 13.44
C GLY A 137 -25.31 -23.01 13.71
N LYS A 138 -24.52 -22.04 14.23
CA LYS A 138 -24.97 -20.66 14.41
C LYS A 138 -24.83 -19.88 13.11
N THR A 139 -25.60 -18.79 12.99
CA THR A 139 -25.42 -17.83 11.90
C THR A 139 -24.23 -16.92 12.17
N ALA A 140 -23.31 -16.82 11.21
CA ALA A 140 -22.23 -15.84 11.27
C ALA A 140 -22.39 -14.79 10.15
N GLU A 141 -22.13 -13.52 10.46
CA GLU A 141 -22.09 -12.47 9.44
C GLU A 141 -21.01 -12.80 8.39
N SER A 142 -21.36 -12.68 7.12
CA SER A 142 -20.47 -13.01 6.01
C SER A 142 -19.32 -12.01 5.82
N CYS A 143 -19.47 -10.78 6.32
CA CYS A 143 -18.48 -9.70 6.19
C CYS A 143 -18.44 -8.89 7.48
N MET A 144 -17.24 -8.42 7.85
CA MET A 144 -17.03 -7.51 8.98
C MET A 144 -15.87 -6.57 8.64
N ASP A 145 -16.10 -5.27 8.79
CA ASP A 145 -15.05 -4.27 8.66
C ASP A 145 -14.34 -4.08 10.01
N LEU A 146 -13.02 -4.14 9.96
CA LEU A 146 -12.17 -3.90 11.12
C LEU A 146 -11.34 -2.63 10.91
N PRO A 147 -11.26 -1.73 11.92
CA PRO A 147 -10.54 -0.47 11.78
C PRO A 147 -9.04 -0.70 11.59
N VAL A 148 -8.46 0.02 10.65
CA VAL A 148 -7.01 0.10 10.43
C VAL A 148 -6.43 1.30 11.18
N LYS A 149 -5.11 1.35 11.35
CA LYS A 149 -4.40 2.44 12.02
C LYS A 149 -3.30 2.99 11.13
N LEU A 150 -3.25 4.31 10.96
CA LEU A 150 -2.09 4.96 10.37
C LEU A 150 -0.93 4.95 11.38
N LEU A 151 0.21 4.41 10.96
CA LEU A 151 1.49 4.53 11.64
C LEU A 151 2.31 5.57 10.88
N GLU A 152 2.41 6.76 11.43
CA GLU A 152 3.25 7.80 10.85
C GLU A 152 4.72 7.50 11.13
N GLY A 153 5.51 7.48 10.06
CA GLY A 153 6.96 7.39 10.07
C GLY A 153 7.58 8.68 9.55
N GLN A 154 8.71 8.57 8.88
CA GLN A 154 9.47 9.70 8.32
C GLN A 154 9.38 9.76 6.79
N THR A 155 8.56 8.92 6.15
CA THR A 155 8.43 8.89 4.69
C THR A 155 7.27 9.74 4.16
N THR A 156 6.53 10.44 5.05
CA THR A 156 5.44 11.38 4.67
C THR A 156 5.49 12.70 5.44
#